data_90a51aed454279eefa8e4d0725a2c010
#
_entry.id   90a51aed454279eefa8e4d0725a2c010
#
_cell.length_a   1.000
_cell.length_b   1.000
_cell.length_c   1.000
_cell.angle_alpha   90.00
_cell.angle_beta   90.00
_cell.angle_gamma   90.00
#
_symmetry.space_group_name_H-M   'P 1'
#
loop_
_entity.id
_entity.type
_entity.pdbx_description
1 polymer ?
#
loop_
_entity_poly.entity_id
_entity_poly.type
_entity_poly.pdbx_seq_one_letter_code
_entity_poly.pdbx_strand_id
1 'polypeptide(L)'
;MAAPDLAGLPVTIPSLAGQDDPVWQMSTAALGEDYIVKFAWSRAAARFVLHQIRILEMLAVEPAVPYLPEVVAAGTSPLILVTRRVRGTSLFKVVDGIGRDHAARQLARFLAALHSDQVRRRAEAVIGPVPAWYPLATTTALRERFGALVTREEQHSVGRWCDWADEILARPYPFPQVLVHGDLHGDNQVWSAAELQVVLDFENAGLGEPEYELRGFPGPDMGPGVELLTATMRHYERLTGRALSVERIMAWHVRHALGDVLWRSEAGIPLADHRSPSASVDDLAARLRELNINIR
;
A
#
# COMPACT_ATOMS: atom_id res chain seq x y z
N MET A 1 26.52 -1.51 8.22
CA MET A 1 27.44 -2.36 7.48
C MET A 1 28.02 -1.53 6.34
N ALA A 2 29.32 -1.37 6.22
CA ALA A 2 29.93 -0.71 5.07
C ALA A 2 29.97 -1.74 3.92
N ALA A 3 29.55 -1.35 2.74
CA ALA A 3 29.63 -2.17 1.54
C ALA A 3 30.67 -1.50 0.59
N PRO A 4 31.96 -1.74 0.79
CA PRO A 4 33.02 -1.09 0.02
C PRO A 4 32.91 -1.35 -1.48
N ASP A 5 32.33 -2.47 -1.87
CA ASP A 5 32.12 -2.84 -3.29
C ASP A 5 31.11 -1.94 -4.01
N LEU A 6 30.36 -1.11 -3.28
CA LEU A 6 29.43 -0.13 -3.86
C LEU A 6 30.12 1.24 -4.13
N ALA A 7 31.33 1.44 -3.61
CA ALA A 7 32.07 2.67 -3.81
C ALA A 7 32.46 2.84 -5.28
N GLY A 8 32.20 4.03 -5.83
CA GLY A 8 32.53 4.35 -7.22
C GLY A 8 31.50 3.93 -8.28
N LEU A 9 30.41 3.27 -7.89
CA LEU A 9 29.31 3.00 -8.83
C LEU A 9 28.59 4.31 -9.20
N PRO A 10 28.18 4.49 -10.47
CA PRO A 10 27.43 5.66 -10.89
C PRO A 10 26.05 5.72 -10.22
N VAL A 11 25.67 6.91 -9.76
CA VAL A 11 24.34 7.17 -9.19
C VAL A 11 23.49 7.86 -10.23
N THR A 12 22.35 7.27 -10.57
CA THR A 12 21.35 7.88 -11.46
C THR A 12 20.10 8.19 -10.65
N ILE A 13 19.81 9.48 -10.49
CA ILE A 13 18.63 9.97 -9.77
C ILE A 13 17.56 10.28 -10.81
N PRO A 14 16.36 9.64 -10.75
CA PRO A 14 15.23 10.07 -11.53
C PRO A 14 14.79 11.48 -11.06
N SER A 15 13.88 12.09 -11.78
CA SER A 15 13.41 13.45 -11.49
C SER A 15 13.08 13.65 -10.00
N LEU A 16 13.56 14.75 -9.43
CA LEU A 16 13.24 15.21 -8.08
C LEU A 16 12.00 16.13 -8.05
N ALA A 17 11.31 16.29 -9.17
CA ALA A 17 10.16 17.16 -9.28
C ALA A 17 9.00 16.69 -8.39
N GLY A 18 8.33 17.61 -7.71
CA GLY A 18 7.12 17.36 -6.93
C GLY A 18 7.31 16.96 -5.48
N GLN A 19 8.52 17.14 -4.92
CA GLN A 19 8.79 16.79 -3.51
C GLN A 19 8.72 18.02 -2.59
N ASP A 20 7.62 18.77 -2.66
CA ASP A 20 7.44 19.97 -1.82
C ASP A 20 7.00 19.62 -0.39
N ASP A 21 6.34 18.47 -0.18
CA ASP A 21 5.99 17.98 1.14
C ASP A 21 7.21 17.38 1.84
N PRO A 22 7.60 17.88 3.03
CA PRO A 22 8.75 17.36 3.80
C PRO A 22 8.71 15.86 4.09
N VAL A 23 7.53 15.28 4.15
CA VAL A 23 7.34 13.83 4.38
C VAL A 23 7.80 13.02 3.18
N TRP A 24 7.57 13.52 1.96
CA TRP A 24 7.94 12.89 0.70
C TRP A 24 9.35 13.25 0.23
N GLN A 25 10.10 14.03 1.00
CA GLN A 25 11.47 14.40 0.67
C GLN A 25 12.44 13.23 0.88
N MET A 26 12.15 12.12 0.22
CA MET A 26 13.04 10.99 0.05
C MET A 26 13.18 10.65 -1.43
N SER A 27 14.29 10.07 -1.79
CA SER A 27 14.56 9.70 -3.17
C SER A 27 15.06 8.29 -3.28
N THR A 28 14.67 7.70 -4.40
CA THR A 28 15.18 6.43 -4.87
C THR A 28 16.08 6.69 -6.06
N ALA A 29 17.31 6.19 -6.04
CA ALA A 29 18.24 6.29 -7.14
C ALA A 29 18.77 4.91 -7.54
N ALA A 30 19.10 4.75 -8.83
CA ALA A 30 19.85 3.58 -9.26
C ALA A 30 21.33 3.78 -8.90
N LEU A 31 21.96 2.75 -8.34
CA LEU A 31 23.38 2.69 -8.05
C LEU A 31 23.99 1.59 -8.91
N GLY A 32 24.66 1.97 -9.99
CA GLY A 32 25.02 1.07 -11.07
C GLY A 32 23.77 0.46 -11.73
N GLU A 33 23.90 -0.76 -12.22
CA GLU A 33 22.78 -1.50 -12.84
C GLU A 33 22.04 -2.40 -11.86
N ASP A 34 22.67 -2.80 -10.75
CA ASP A 34 22.25 -3.91 -9.91
C ASP A 34 21.67 -3.50 -8.55
N TYR A 35 21.72 -2.20 -8.21
CA TYR A 35 21.28 -1.73 -6.91
C TYR A 35 20.34 -0.54 -6.99
N ILE A 36 19.53 -0.40 -5.94
CA ILE A 36 18.69 0.76 -5.67
C ILE A 36 19.10 1.32 -4.33
N VAL A 37 19.31 2.63 -4.26
CA VAL A 37 19.56 3.35 -3.01
C VAL A 37 18.38 4.26 -2.70
N LYS A 38 17.88 4.17 -1.47
CA LYS A 38 16.87 5.07 -0.91
C LYS A 38 17.49 5.94 0.17
N PHE A 39 17.21 7.23 0.13
CA PHE A 39 17.74 8.21 1.08
C PHE A 39 16.74 9.34 1.31
N ALA A 40 16.84 10.01 2.45
CA ALA A 40 15.93 11.07 2.84
C ALA A 40 16.59 12.43 2.84
N TRP A 41 15.84 13.46 2.43
CA TRP A 41 16.27 14.87 2.38
C TRP A 41 15.81 15.66 3.61
N SER A 42 14.81 15.15 4.34
CA SER A 42 14.25 15.79 5.53
C SER A 42 14.25 14.85 6.73
N ARG A 43 14.14 15.42 7.92
CA ARG A 43 13.98 14.63 9.15
C ARG A 43 12.65 13.87 9.18
N ALA A 44 11.60 14.41 8.54
CA ALA A 44 10.31 13.74 8.43
C ALA A 44 10.44 12.48 7.57
N ALA A 45 10.98 12.61 6.36
CA ALA A 45 11.23 11.49 5.45
C ALA A 45 12.22 10.46 6.02
N ALA A 46 13.23 10.93 6.78
CA ALA A 46 14.20 10.04 7.42
C ALA A 46 13.58 8.99 8.35
N ARG A 47 12.44 9.32 8.98
CA ARG A 47 11.72 8.37 9.85
C ARG A 47 11.18 7.18 9.08
N PHE A 48 10.70 7.39 7.86
CA PHE A 48 10.19 6.35 6.97
C PHE A 48 11.30 5.42 6.48
N VAL A 49 12.42 6.00 6.03
CA VAL A 49 13.59 5.20 5.61
C VAL A 49 14.12 4.36 6.77
N LEU A 50 14.24 4.94 7.97
CA LEU A 50 14.68 4.21 9.16
C LEU A 50 13.68 3.11 9.56
N HIS A 51 12.38 3.41 9.46
CA HIS A 51 11.34 2.42 9.73
C HIS A 51 11.40 1.26 8.75
N GLN A 52 11.52 1.55 7.45
CA GLN A 52 11.69 0.53 6.41
C GLN A 52 12.92 -0.36 6.66
N ILE A 53 14.05 0.22 7.04
CA ILE A 53 15.25 -0.55 7.41
C ILE A 53 14.91 -1.54 8.53
N ARG A 54 14.28 -1.09 9.62
CA ARG A 54 13.91 -1.95 10.76
C ARG A 54 12.98 -3.08 10.37
N ILE A 55 11.98 -2.79 9.52
CA ILE A 55 11.05 -3.81 9.01
C ILE A 55 11.79 -4.86 8.19
N LEU A 56 12.60 -4.43 7.24
CA LEU A 56 13.35 -5.36 6.37
C LEU A 56 14.37 -6.17 7.15
N GLU A 57 15.10 -5.58 8.11
CA GLU A 57 16.00 -6.30 9.00
C GLU A 57 15.26 -7.34 9.85
N MET A 58 14.07 -6.99 10.36
CA MET A 58 13.22 -7.91 11.10
C MET A 58 12.76 -9.08 10.20
N LEU A 59 12.30 -8.78 8.99
CA LEU A 59 11.80 -9.79 8.04
C LEU A 59 12.91 -10.63 7.42
N ALA A 60 14.14 -10.13 7.32
CA ALA A 60 15.28 -10.86 6.75
C ALA A 60 15.61 -12.17 7.50
N VAL A 61 15.16 -12.30 8.74
CA VAL A 61 15.35 -13.52 9.56
C VAL A 61 14.12 -14.44 9.52
N GLU A 62 13.12 -14.10 8.73
CA GLU A 62 11.90 -14.88 8.52
C GLU A 62 11.90 -15.46 7.10
N PRO A 63 12.54 -16.63 6.89
CA PRO A 63 12.68 -17.21 5.55
C PRO A 63 11.35 -17.60 4.91
N ALA A 64 10.28 -17.65 5.70
CA ALA A 64 8.94 -17.98 5.22
C ALA A 64 8.23 -16.83 4.48
N VAL A 65 8.65 -15.57 4.63
CA VAL A 65 8.05 -14.44 3.92
C VAL A 65 8.72 -14.31 2.54
N PRO A 66 8.00 -14.59 1.44
CA PRO A 66 8.55 -14.50 0.09
C PRO A 66 8.58 -13.06 -0.41
N TYR A 67 9.27 -12.83 -1.50
CA TYR A 67 9.24 -11.59 -2.29
C TYR A 67 9.70 -10.35 -1.51
N LEU A 68 10.61 -10.50 -0.56
CA LEU A 68 11.21 -9.38 0.16
C LEU A 68 12.36 -8.75 -0.63
N PRO A 69 12.59 -7.43 -0.49
CA PRO A 69 13.79 -6.78 -1.01
C PRO A 69 15.05 -7.35 -0.34
N GLU A 70 16.05 -7.71 -1.12
CA GLU A 70 17.36 -8.09 -0.59
C GLU A 70 18.11 -6.83 -0.14
N VAL A 71 18.27 -6.66 1.16
CA VAL A 71 19.06 -5.55 1.73
C VAL A 71 20.55 -5.86 1.59
N VAL A 72 21.24 -5.05 0.83
CA VAL A 72 22.70 -5.16 0.59
C VAL A 72 23.48 -4.34 1.60
N ALA A 73 22.99 -3.14 1.89
CA ALA A 73 23.56 -2.27 2.91
C ALA A 73 22.49 -1.37 3.52
N ALA A 74 22.66 -1.05 4.80
CA ALA A 74 21.88 -0.03 5.49
C ALA A 74 22.80 0.76 6.43
N GLY A 75 22.57 2.07 6.53
CA GLY A 75 23.34 2.96 7.39
C GLY A 75 22.45 4.05 7.99
N THR A 76 22.84 4.53 9.17
CA THR A 76 22.14 5.63 9.85
C THR A 76 22.92 6.94 9.80
N SER A 77 24.19 6.90 9.37
CA SER A 77 25.04 8.09 9.20
C SER A 77 26.04 7.87 8.04
N PRO A 78 25.71 8.26 6.81
CA PRO A 78 24.45 8.80 6.35
C PRO A 78 23.29 7.78 6.42
N LEU A 79 22.05 8.29 6.50
CA LEU A 79 20.87 7.42 6.45
C LEU A 79 20.62 7.01 5.00
N ILE A 80 20.90 5.75 4.72
CA ILE A 80 20.72 5.13 3.41
C ILE A 80 20.22 3.70 3.57
N LEU A 81 19.45 3.26 2.60
CA LEU A 81 19.05 1.87 2.41
C LEU A 81 19.45 1.47 0.98
N VAL A 82 20.27 0.44 0.84
CA VAL A 82 20.63 -0.13 -0.46
C VAL A 82 20.07 -1.51 -0.59
N THR A 83 19.28 -1.72 -1.63
CA THR A 83 18.68 -3.02 -1.96
C THR A 83 19.15 -3.49 -3.33
N ARG A 84 19.14 -4.81 -3.55
CA ARG A 84 19.36 -5.36 -4.88
C ARG A 84 18.22 -4.93 -5.81
N ARG A 85 18.58 -4.50 -7.02
CA ARG A 85 17.61 -4.14 -8.04
C ARG A 85 16.99 -5.40 -8.65
N VAL A 86 15.68 -5.50 -8.62
CA VAL A 86 14.92 -6.55 -9.30
C VAL A 86 14.38 -5.98 -10.62
N ARG A 87 14.66 -6.66 -11.72
CA ARG A 87 14.17 -6.24 -13.05
C ARG A 87 12.77 -6.79 -13.26
N GLY A 88 11.88 -5.95 -13.75
CA GLY A 88 10.49 -6.30 -14.02
C GLY A 88 9.63 -5.07 -14.25
N THR A 89 8.34 -5.24 -14.13
CA THR A 89 7.34 -4.19 -14.33
C THR A 89 6.25 -4.27 -13.26
N SER A 90 5.49 -3.19 -13.07
CA SER A 90 4.41 -3.16 -12.08
C SER A 90 3.25 -4.08 -12.45
N LEU A 91 2.48 -4.51 -11.44
CA LEU A 91 1.27 -5.32 -11.64
C LEU A 91 0.31 -4.67 -12.64
N PHE A 92 0.14 -3.36 -12.60
CA PHE A 92 -0.73 -2.62 -13.54
C PHE A 92 -0.49 -2.91 -15.01
N LYS A 93 0.78 -3.13 -15.38
CA LYS A 93 1.18 -3.33 -16.77
C LYS A 93 1.06 -4.78 -17.22
N VAL A 94 0.93 -5.72 -16.29
CA VAL A 94 0.98 -7.16 -16.61
C VAL A 94 -0.27 -7.94 -16.20
N VAL A 95 -1.13 -7.41 -15.33
CA VAL A 95 -2.24 -8.14 -14.72
C VAL A 95 -3.19 -8.77 -15.74
N ASP A 96 -3.46 -8.08 -16.83
CA ASP A 96 -4.33 -8.61 -17.90
C ASP A 96 -3.66 -9.75 -18.69
N GLY A 97 -2.35 -9.70 -18.86
CA GLY A 97 -1.59 -10.74 -19.56
C GLY A 97 -1.32 -12.00 -18.74
N ILE A 98 -1.16 -11.87 -17.42
CA ILE A 98 -0.84 -13.01 -16.54
C ILE A 98 -2.09 -13.68 -15.94
N GLY A 99 -3.24 -13.03 -16.02
CA GLY A 99 -4.50 -13.50 -15.45
C GLY A 99 -4.66 -13.18 -13.95
N ARG A 100 -5.82 -12.64 -13.59
CA ARG A 100 -6.12 -12.17 -12.23
C ARG A 100 -6.04 -13.25 -11.17
N ASP A 101 -6.48 -14.48 -11.47
CA ASP A 101 -6.41 -15.59 -10.50
C ASP A 101 -4.97 -16.01 -10.21
N HIS A 102 -4.08 -15.97 -11.23
CA HIS A 102 -2.67 -16.26 -11.04
C HIS A 102 -1.99 -15.19 -10.17
N ALA A 103 -2.23 -13.91 -10.47
CA ALA A 103 -1.74 -12.81 -9.65
C ALA A 103 -2.26 -12.90 -8.21
N ALA A 104 -3.56 -13.14 -8.04
CA ALA A 104 -4.21 -13.29 -6.74
C ALA A 104 -3.60 -14.39 -5.88
N ARG A 105 -3.22 -15.51 -6.50
CA ARG A 105 -2.58 -16.64 -5.81
C ARG A 105 -1.23 -16.27 -5.22
N GLN A 106 -0.42 -15.54 -5.96
CA GLN A 106 0.90 -15.11 -5.50
C GLN A 106 0.78 -14.03 -4.42
N LEU A 107 -0.11 -13.06 -4.59
CA LEU A 107 -0.42 -12.06 -3.57
C LEU A 107 -0.92 -12.71 -2.29
N ALA A 108 -1.82 -13.67 -2.37
CA ALA A 108 -2.31 -14.39 -1.20
C ALA A 108 -1.21 -15.18 -0.48
N ARG A 109 -0.24 -15.77 -1.19
CA ARG A 109 0.93 -16.42 -0.58
C ARG A 109 1.80 -15.43 0.19
N PHE A 110 2.06 -14.27 -0.41
CA PHE A 110 2.79 -13.19 0.26
C PHE A 110 2.07 -12.74 1.53
N LEU A 111 0.78 -12.43 1.42
CA LEU A 111 -0.04 -11.98 2.54
C LEU A 111 -0.16 -13.03 3.65
N ALA A 112 -0.38 -14.31 3.29
CA ALA A 112 -0.48 -15.38 4.29
C ALA A 112 0.82 -15.54 5.08
N ALA A 113 1.97 -15.39 4.44
CA ALA A 113 3.27 -15.45 5.10
C ALA A 113 3.52 -14.21 5.98
N LEU A 114 3.25 -13.00 5.45
CA LEU A 114 3.42 -11.73 6.17
C LEU A 114 2.52 -11.66 7.40
N HIS A 115 1.27 -12.13 7.29
CA HIS A 115 0.26 -12.12 8.34
C HIS A 115 0.37 -13.30 9.32
N SER A 116 1.43 -14.13 9.22
CA SER A 116 1.61 -15.26 10.11
C SER A 116 1.79 -14.84 11.57
N ASP A 117 1.38 -15.70 12.49
CA ASP A 117 1.54 -15.48 13.94
C ASP A 117 3.00 -15.28 14.36
N GLN A 118 3.93 -15.89 13.66
CA GLN A 118 5.35 -15.76 13.92
C GLN A 118 5.83 -14.33 13.59
N VAL A 119 5.49 -13.84 12.40
CA VAL A 119 5.81 -12.49 11.96
C VAL A 119 5.10 -11.46 12.85
N ARG A 120 3.81 -11.69 13.17
CA ARG A 120 3.05 -10.82 14.07
C ARG A 120 3.73 -10.62 15.42
N ARG A 121 4.06 -11.73 16.12
CA ARG A 121 4.72 -11.65 17.44
C ARG A 121 6.04 -10.90 17.40
N ARG A 122 6.79 -11.05 16.32
CA ARG A 122 8.05 -10.33 16.14
C ARG A 122 7.81 -8.86 15.89
N ALA A 123 6.84 -8.53 15.05
CA ALA A 123 6.46 -7.16 14.74
C ALA A 123 5.96 -6.40 15.99
N GLU A 124 5.15 -7.03 16.84
CA GLU A 124 4.70 -6.44 18.12
C GLU A 124 5.87 -5.96 18.98
N ALA A 125 6.97 -6.70 19.00
CA ALA A 125 8.14 -6.35 19.79
C ALA A 125 8.99 -5.22 19.17
N VAL A 126 8.91 -5.00 17.86
CA VAL A 126 9.83 -4.10 17.13
C VAL A 126 9.20 -2.78 16.72
N ILE A 127 7.95 -2.80 16.27
CA ILE A 127 7.38 -1.64 15.56
C ILE A 127 6.13 -1.04 16.21
N GLY A 128 5.35 -1.80 16.97
CA GLY A 128 4.06 -1.34 17.50
C GLY A 128 2.96 -1.19 16.42
N PRO A 129 1.88 -0.43 16.70
CA PRO A 129 0.74 -0.30 15.80
C PRO A 129 1.11 0.44 14.51
N VAL A 130 0.41 0.12 13.42
CA VAL A 130 0.54 0.85 12.14
C VAL A 130 0.30 2.32 12.39
N PRO A 131 1.24 3.20 12.04
CA PRO A 131 0.94 4.62 12.00
C PRO A 131 -0.28 4.80 11.08
N ALA A 132 -1.30 5.48 11.54
CA ALA A 132 -2.46 5.84 10.72
C ALA A 132 -2.05 6.92 9.69
N TRP A 133 -1.06 6.56 8.91
CA TRP A 133 -0.44 7.49 7.99
C TRP A 133 -0.75 7.11 6.57
N TYR A 134 -0.98 7.61 5.77
CA TYR A 134 -1.26 7.70 4.35
C TYR A 134 -2.73 7.80 4.04
N PRO A 135 -2.93 8.77 3.23
CA PRO A 135 -3.78 9.95 3.41
C PRO A 135 -5.21 9.50 3.70
N LEU A 136 -5.35 8.64 4.69
CA LEU A 136 -6.68 8.29 5.20
C LEU A 136 -7.22 9.55 5.89
N ALA A 137 -7.81 10.42 5.06
CA ALA A 137 -8.62 11.47 5.60
C ALA A 137 -9.60 10.86 6.60
N THR A 138 -9.79 11.53 7.72
CA THR A 138 -10.87 11.13 8.62
C THR A 138 -12.20 11.31 7.89
N THR A 139 -13.19 10.50 8.20
CA THR A 139 -14.55 10.65 7.67
C THR A 139 -15.12 12.05 7.96
N THR A 140 -14.75 12.67 9.09
CA THR A 140 -15.05 14.07 9.38
C THR A 140 -14.47 15.01 8.33
N ALA A 141 -13.18 14.88 8.03
CA ALA A 141 -12.56 15.72 7.00
C ALA A 141 -13.18 15.51 5.61
N LEU A 142 -13.56 14.26 5.28
CA LEU A 142 -14.26 13.96 4.03
C LEU A 142 -15.62 14.65 3.97
N ARG A 143 -16.44 14.59 5.04
CA ARG A 143 -17.75 15.27 5.09
C ARG A 143 -17.63 16.79 4.94
N GLU A 144 -16.63 17.37 5.60
CA GLU A 144 -16.46 18.83 5.64
C GLU A 144 -15.87 19.41 4.35
N ARG A 145 -14.90 18.72 3.74
CA ARG A 145 -14.08 19.31 2.67
C ARG A 145 -14.35 18.72 1.29
N PHE A 146 -14.73 17.45 1.19
CA PHE A 146 -14.93 16.79 -0.11
C PHE A 146 -16.11 17.39 -0.89
N GLY A 147 -17.11 17.91 -0.20
CA GLY A 147 -18.29 18.53 -0.81
C GLY A 147 -17.99 19.72 -1.73
N ALA A 148 -16.84 20.38 -1.54
CA ALA A 148 -16.41 21.48 -2.43
C ALA A 148 -15.90 20.97 -3.81
N LEU A 149 -15.63 19.68 -3.95
CA LEU A 149 -15.05 19.04 -5.13
C LEU A 149 -16.10 18.39 -6.05
N VAL A 150 -17.32 18.20 -5.55
CA VAL A 150 -18.35 17.36 -6.19
C VAL A 150 -19.73 18.02 -6.12
N THR A 151 -20.72 17.45 -6.81
CA THR A 151 -22.10 17.91 -6.77
C THR A 151 -22.75 17.67 -5.41
N ARG A 152 -23.87 18.34 -5.13
CA ARG A 152 -24.62 18.15 -3.88
C ARG A 152 -25.17 16.73 -3.71
N GLU A 153 -25.54 16.05 -4.78
CA GLU A 153 -26.01 14.66 -4.75
C GLU A 153 -24.88 13.70 -4.38
N GLU A 154 -23.71 13.87 -5.01
CA GLU A 154 -22.49 13.12 -4.69
C GLU A 154 -22.04 13.37 -3.24
N GLN A 155 -22.12 14.60 -2.76
CA GLN A 155 -21.81 14.93 -1.35
C GLN A 155 -22.71 14.16 -0.38
N HIS A 156 -24.00 14.02 -0.66
CA HIS A 156 -24.91 13.20 0.15
C HIS A 156 -24.49 11.72 0.13
N SER A 157 -24.08 11.21 -1.03
CA SER A 157 -23.61 9.83 -1.15
C SER A 157 -22.32 9.60 -0.37
N VAL A 158 -21.35 10.51 -0.48
CA VAL A 158 -20.10 10.48 0.31
C VAL A 158 -20.41 10.54 1.81
N GLY A 159 -21.36 11.36 2.24
CA GLY A 159 -21.81 11.43 3.63
C GLY A 159 -22.31 10.08 4.15
N ARG A 160 -23.23 9.43 3.43
CA ARG A 160 -23.74 8.09 3.79
C ARG A 160 -22.63 7.03 3.82
N TRP A 161 -21.69 7.06 2.87
CA TRP A 161 -20.56 6.12 2.84
C TRP A 161 -19.61 6.33 4.02
N CYS A 162 -19.40 7.57 4.43
CA CYS A 162 -18.63 7.87 5.63
C CYS A 162 -19.31 7.36 6.90
N ASP A 163 -20.63 7.53 7.03
CA ASP A 163 -21.40 7.03 8.18
C ASP A 163 -21.35 5.50 8.26
N TRP A 164 -21.55 4.84 7.12
CA TRP A 164 -21.42 3.39 7.00
C TRP A 164 -20.01 2.90 7.32
N ALA A 165 -18.97 3.55 6.78
CA ALA A 165 -17.60 3.16 7.07
C ALA A 165 -17.24 3.31 8.55
N ASP A 166 -17.70 4.40 9.20
CA ASP A 166 -17.53 4.60 10.64
C ASP A 166 -18.22 3.50 11.44
N GLU A 167 -19.46 3.13 11.07
CA GLU A 167 -20.19 2.03 11.73
C GLU A 167 -19.43 0.71 11.61
N ILE A 168 -18.99 0.33 10.40
CA ILE A 168 -18.26 -0.92 10.16
C ILE A 168 -16.94 -0.96 10.92
N LEU A 169 -16.17 0.14 10.88
CA LEU A 169 -14.84 0.20 11.51
C LEU A 169 -14.92 0.34 13.03
N ALA A 170 -16.02 0.85 13.59
CA ALA A 170 -16.26 0.89 15.03
C ALA A 170 -16.60 -0.49 15.63
N ARG A 171 -17.02 -1.46 14.83
CA ARG A 171 -17.29 -2.82 15.32
C ARG A 171 -16.01 -3.44 15.87
N PRO A 172 -16.06 -4.09 17.05
CA PRO A 172 -14.90 -4.76 17.62
C PRO A 172 -14.26 -5.72 16.61
N TYR A 173 -12.95 -5.65 16.49
CA TYR A 173 -12.22 -6.56 15.62
C TYR A 173 -11.91 -7.85 16.38
N PRO A 174 -12.41 -9.01 15.93
CA PRO A 174 -12.39 -10.23 16.75
C PRO A 174 -11.06 -11.00 16.72
N PHE A 175 -10.09 -10.56 15.90
CA PHE A 175 -8.85 -11.27 15.69
C PHE A 175 -7.63 -10.43 16.11
N PRO A 176 -6.49 -11.05 16.40
CA PRO A 176 -5.25 -10.32 16.55
C PRO A 176 -4.90 -9.52 15.29
N GLN A 177 -4.32 -8.33 15.47
CA GLN A 177 -3.69 -7.61 14.38
C GLN A 177 -2.56 -8.44 13.78
N VAL A 178 -2.21 -8.18 12.53
CA VAL A 178 -1.11 -8.82 11.80
C VAL A 178 -0.11 -7.77 11.35
N LEU A 179 1.07 -8.17 10.90
CA LEU A 179 1.93 -7.23 10.19
C LEU A 179 1.35 -7.01 8.79
N VAL A 180 0.95 -5.77 8.49
CA VAL A 180 0.53 -5.35 7.16
C VAL A 180 1.67 -4.57 6.49
N HIS A 181 1.76 -4.62 5.17
CA HIS A 181 2.67 -3.79 4.37
C HIS A 181 2.27 -2.32 4.45
N GLY A 182 0.97 -2.07 4.48
CA GLY A 182 0.38 -0.74 4.67
C GLY A 182 0.30 0.10 3.39
N ASP A 183 0.92 -0.33 2.28
CA ASP A 183 0.88 0.36 0.99
C ASP A 183 1.04 -0.62 -0.20
N LEU A 184 0.33 -1.74 -0.15
CA LEU A 184 0.41 -2.80 -1.15
C LEU A 184 -0.41 -2.47 -2.41
N HIS A 185 0.05 -1.52 -3.20
CA HIS A 185 -0.52 -1.22 -4.52
C HIS A 185 0.32 -1.78 -5.66
N GLY A 186 -0.20 -1.70 -6.90
CA GLY A 186 0.41 -2.37 -8.06
C GLY A 186 1.82 -1.89 -8.41
N ASP A 187 2.16 -0.62 -8.16
CA ASP A 187 3.50 -0.11 -8.44
C ASP A 187 4.55 -0.55 -7.40
N ASN A 188 4.10 -0.95 -6.20
CA ASN A 188 4.98 -1.55 -5.19
C ASN A 188 5.21 -3.06 -5.40
N GLN A 189 4.81 -3.59 -6.54
CA GLN A 189 4.95 -5.00 -6.91
C GLN A 189 5.71 -5.12 -8.23
N VAL A 190 6.86 -5.78 -8.21
CA VAL A 190 7.65 -6.02 -9.42
C VAL A 190 7.38 -7.44 -9.92
N TRP A 191 6.93 -7.53 -11.16
CA TRP A 191 6.58 -8.77 -11.83
C TRP A 191 7.50 -9.04 -13.02
N SER A 192 7.89 -10.28 -13.23
CA SER A 192 8.69 -10.73 -14.36
C SER A 192 8.32 -12.18 -14.73
N ALA A 193 8.18 -12.47 -16.00
CA ALA A 193 7.82 -13.81 -16.51
C ALA A 193 6.55 -14.38 -15.82
N ALA A 194 5.55 -13.54 -15.62
CA ALA A 194 4.28 -13.84 -14.93
C ALA A 194 4.39 -14.14 -13.41
N GLU A 195 5.56 -14.01 -12.82
CA GLU A 195 5.78 -14.27 -11.40
C GLU A 195 6.05 -12.97 -10.64
N LEU A 196 5.50 -12.85 -9.41
CA LEU A 196 5.86 -11.79 -8.47
C LEU A 196 7.31 -12.01 -8.04
N GLN A 197 8.13 -11.00 -8.20
CA GLN A 197 9.57 -11.07 -7.87
C GLN A 197 9.87 -10.43 -6.53
N VAL A 198 9.30 -9.24 -6.30
CA VAL A 198 9.52 -8.48 -5.06
C VAL A 198 8.37 -7.53 -4.78
N VAL A 199 8.07 -7.34 -3.51
CA VAL A 199 7.22 -6.28 -2.97
C VAL A 199 8.12 -5.21 -2.38
N LEU A 200 7.91 -3.95 -2.78
CA LEU A 200 8.74 -2.80 -2.44
C LEU A 200 8.07 -1.91 -1.37
N ASP A 201 8.80 -0.95 -0.82
CA ASP A 201 8.30 0.18 -0.03
C ASP A 201 7.54 -0.19 1.26
N PHE A 202 8.25 -0.91 2.16
CA PHE A 202 7.77 -1.28 3.51
C PHE A 202 7.76 -0.13 4.53
N GLU A 203 7.87 1.11 4.10
CA GLU A 203 7.94 2.28 4.99
C GLU A 203 6.65 2.56 5.77
N ASN A 204 5.52 2.04 5.30
CA ASN A 204 4.21 2.13 5.95
C ASN A 204 3.82 0.84 6.71
N ALA A 205 4.70 -0.16 6.72
CA ALA A 205 4.41 -1.44 7.35
C ALA A 205 4.23 -1.31 8.86
N GLY A 206 3.29 -2.07 9.41
CA GLY A 206 2.97 -2.01 10.84
C GLY A 206 1.91 -3.03 11.23
N LEU A 207 1.49 -3.02 12.51
CA LEU A 207 0.43 -3.90 12.98
C LEU A 207 -0.94 -3.33 12.63
N GLY A 208 -1.77 -4.12 11.99
CA GLY A 208 -3.08 -3.72 11.52
C GLY A 208 -4.01 -4.90 11.23
N GLU A 209 -5.18 -4.58 10.75
CA GLU A 209 -6.14 -5.58 10.26
C GLU A 209 -5.74 -6.04 8.84
N PRO A 210 -5.81 -7.33 8.51
CA PRO A 210 -5.56 -7.78 7.12
C PRO A 210 -6.48 -7.10 6.11
N GLU A 211 -7.70 -6.76 6.51
CA GLU A 211 -8.65 -6.02 5.69
C GLU A 211 -8.13 -4.62 5.29
N TYR A 212 -7.38 -3.97 6.19
CA TYR A 212 -6.71 -2.71 5.89
C TYR A 212 -5.68 -2.84 4.76
N GLU A 213 -4.97 -3.97 4.70
CA GLU A 213 -4.00 -4.24 3.63
C GLU A 213 -4.62 -4.21 2.24
N LEU A 214 -5.82 -4.77 2.12
CA LEU A 214 -6.51 -4.91 0.83
C LEU A 214 -7.31 -3.66 0.42
N ARG A 215 -7.25 -2.57 1.17
CA ARG A 215 -8.02 -1.34 0.88
C ARG A 215 -7.72 -0.71 -0.49
N GLY A 216 -6.52 -0.91 -1.02
CA GLY A 216 -6.14 -0.43 -2.35
C GLY A 216 -6.62 -1.33 -3.50
N PHE A 217 -6.89 -2.62 -3.22
CA PHE A 217 -7.18 -3.64 -4.25
C PHE A 217 -8.44 -3.38 -5.08
N PRO A 218 -9.52 -2.81 -4.53
CA PRO A 218 -10.67 -2.44 -5.35
C PRO A 218 -10.42 -1.22 -6.24
N GLY A 219 -9.32 -0.50 -6.04
CA GLY A 219 -9.00 0.73 -6.72
C GLY A 219 -8.35 0.56 -8.09
N PRO A 220 -8.25 1.65 -8.87
CA PRO A 220 -7.53 1.64 -10.15
C PRO A 220 -6.07 1.25 -9.99
N ASP A 221 -5.53 1.42 -8.79
CA ASP A 221 -4.15 1.08 -8.43
C ASP A 221 -3.85 -0.43 -8.38
N MET A 222 -4.85 -1.30 -8.60
CA MET A 222 -4.69 -2.76 -8.63
C MET A 222 -5.27 -3.39 -9.89
N GLY A 223 -5.58 -2.57 -10.89
CA GLY A 223 -6.19 -3.02 -12.15
C GLY A 223 -7.72 -2.96 -12.12
N PRO A 224 -8.36 -3.35 -13.22
CA PRO A 224 -9.81 -3.21 -13.38
C PRO A 224 -10.60 -4.13 -12.46
N GLY A 225 -11.61 -3.57 -11.83
CA GLY A 225 -12.66 -4.31 -11.11
C GLY A 225 -12.25 -4.94 -9.79
N VAL A 226 -13.20 -5.62 -9.19
CA VAL A 226 -13.06 -6.29 -7.89
C VAL A 226 -12.62 -7.76 -7.99
N GLU A 227 -12.38 -8.26 -9.19
CA GLU A 227 -12.04 -9.67 -9.43
C GLU A 227 -10.72 -10.08 -8.78
N LEU A 228 -9.69 -9.21 -8.85
CA LEU A 228 -8.41 -9.46 -8.19
C LEU A 228 -8.57 -9.52 -6.67
N LEU A 229 -9.36 -8.60 -6.10
CA LEU A 229 -9.67 -8.60 -4.67
C LEU A 229 -10.33 -9.92 -4.26
N THR A 230 -11.43 -10.29 -4.91
CA THR A 230 -12.21 -11.47 -4.54
C THR A 230 -11.43 -12.77 -4.74
N ALA A 231 -10.61 -12.85 -5.78
CA ALA A 231 -9.71 -13.99 -5.99
C ALA A 231 -8.63 -14.05 -4.90
N THR A 232 -8.02 -12.91 -4.54
CA THR A 232 -7.02 -12.85 -3.47
C THR A 232 -7.60 -13.28 -2.12
N MET A 233 -8.80 -12.80 -1.77
CA MET A 233 -9.50 -13.22 -0.55
C MET A 233 -9.73 -14.73 -0.49
N ARG A 234 -10.23 -15.33 -1.59
CA ARG A 234 -10.44 -16.79 -1.67
C ARG A 234 -9.16 -17.60 -1.49
N HIS A 235 -8.05 -17.16 -2.12
CA HIS A 235 -6.76 -17.82 -1.97
C HIS A 235 -6.20 -17.63 -0.56
N TYR A 236 -6.33 -16.44 0.01
CA TYR A 236 -5.92 -16.12 1.38
C TYR A 236 -6.64 -16.99 2.41
N GLU A 237 -7.97 -17.10 2.31
CA GLU A 237 -8.77 -17.95 3.19
C GLU A 237 -8.33 -19.42 3.12
N ARG A 238 -8.09 -19.93 1.91
CA ARG A 238 -7.58 -21.33 1.75
C ARG A 238 -6.22 -21.55 2.39
N LEU A 239 -5.34 -20.55 2.40
CA LEU A 239 -4.00 -20.67 2.98
C LEU A 239 -3.99 -20.48 4.50
N THR A 240 -4.86 -19.65 5.04
CA THR A 240 -4.84 -19.22 6.45
C THR A 240 -5.97 -19.80 7.29
N GLY A 241 -7.02 -20.32 6.64
CA GLY A 241 -8.28 -20.68 7.29
C GLY A 241 -9.11 -19.48 7.75
N ARG A 242 -8.72 -18.25 7.38
CA ARG A 242 -9.35 -17.00 7.82
C ARG A 242 -10.06 -16.32 6.67
N ALA A 243 -11.38 -16.21 6.75
CA ALA A 243 -12.16 -15.38 5.86
C ALA A 243 -11.97 -13.90 6.19
N LEU A 244 -11.78 -13.07 5.15
CA LEU A 244 -11.71 -11.62 5.28
C LEU A 244 -13.10 -11.01 5.05
N SER A 245 -13.41 -9.93 5.77
CA SER A 245 -14.66 -9.19 5.60
C SER A 245 -14.55 -8.22 4.42
N VAL A 246 -15.32 -8.47 3.37
CA VAL A 246 -15.41 -7.54 2.23
C VAL A 246 -15.95 -6.18 2.64
N GLU A 247 -16.94 -6.14 3.57
CA GLU A 247 -17.46 -4.87 4.08
C GLU A 247 -16.39 -4.05 4.77
N ARG A 248 -15.54 -4.70 5.58
CA ARG A 248 -14.47 -4.03 6.29
C ARG A 248 -13.36 -3.53 5.36
N ILE A 249 -13.01 -4.32 4.33
CA ILE A 249 -12.10 -3.89 3.25
C ILE A 249 -12.66 -2.65 2.56
N MET A 250 -13.94 -2.68 2.20
CA MET A 250 -14.57 -1.56 1.51
C MET A 250 -14.76 -0.33 2.39
N ALA A 251 -14.97 -0.49 3.69
CA ALA A 251 -14.99 0.64 4.62
C ALA A 251 -13.62 1.35 4.68
N TRP A 252 -12.52 0.59 4.70
CA TRP A 252 -11.18 1.14 4.55
C TRP A 252 -10.96 1.74 3.15
N HIS A 253 -11.48 1.09 2.09
CA HIS A 253 -11.38 1.57 0.72
C HIS A 253 -12.08 2.90 0.50
N VAL A 254 -13.28 3.09 1.04
CA VAL A 254 -14.00 4.39 0.99
C VAL A 254 -13.10 5.51 1.54
N ARG A 255 -12.52 5.31 2.71
CA ARG A 255 -11.63 6.31 3.31
C ARG A 255 -10.36 6.54 2.50
N HIS A 256 -9.80 5.47 1.93
CA HIS A 256 -8.59 5.54 1.11
C HIS A 256 -8.85 6.27 -0.20
N ALA A 257 -9.83 5.83 -0.97
CA ALA A 257 -10.12 6.37 -2.29
C ALA A 257 -10.55 7.85 -2.24
N LEU A 258 -11.46 8.20 -1.33
CA LEU A 258 -11.88 9.60 -1.17
C LEU A 258 -10.78 10.46 -0.53
N GLY A 259 -9.98 9.87 0.37
CA GLY A 259 -8.85 10.54 1.00
C GLY A 259 -7.75 10.92 0.00
N ASP A 260 -7.44 10.03 -0.94
CA ASP A 260 -6.47 10.30 -2.01
C ASP A 260 -6.97 11.43 -2.94
N VAL A 261 -8.24 11.38 -3.34
CA VAL A 261 -8.86 12.44 -4.16
C VAL A 261 -8.80 13.79 -3.44
N LEU A 262 -9.15 13.83 -2.15
CA LEU A 262 -9.12 15.07 -1.37
C LEU A 262 -7.69 15.61 -1.26
N TRP A 263 -6.74 14.78 -0.86
CA TRP A 263 -5.34 15.17 -0.72
C TRP A 263 -4.74 15.69 -2.03
N ARG A 264 -4.93 14.97 -3.15
CA ARG A 264 -4.43 15.40 -4.47
C ARG A 264 -5.04 16.74 -4.88
N SER A 265 -6.36 16.89 -4.70
CA SER A 265 -7.06 18.12 -5.04
C SER A 265 -6.55 19.32 -4.23
N GLU A 266 -6.30 19.15 -2.95
CA GLU A 266 -5.76 20.20 -2.07
C GLU A 266 -4.29 20.52 -2.37
N ALA A 267 -3.51 19.51 -2.76
CA ALA A 267 -2.10 19.66 -3.15
C ALA A 267 -1.92 20.16 -4.59
N GLY A 268 -2.98 20.30 -5.38
CA GLY A 268 -2.89 20.65 -6.81
C GLY A 268 -2.25 19.54 -7.66
N ILE A 269 -2.27 18.29 -7.20
CA ILE A 269 -1.73 17.13 -7.90
C ILE A 269 -2.84 16.50 -8.76
N PRO A 270 -2.63 16.28 -10.05
CA PRO A 270 -3.62 15.59 -10.89
C PRO A 270 -4.03 14.23 -10.32
N LEU A 271 -5.33 13.92 -10.40
CA LEU A 271 -5.81 12.57 -10.13
C LEU A 271 -5.29 11.60 -11.19
N ALA A 272 -5.22 10.30 -10.84
CA ALA A 272 -4.85 9.26 -11.79
C ALA A 272 -5.75 9.34 -13.04
N ASP A 273 -5.16 9.13 -14.21
CA ASP A 273 -5.84 9.20 -15.50
C ASP A 273 -6.53 10.56 -15.78
N HIS A 274 -6.11 11.64 -15.10
CA HIS A 274 -6.70 12.98 -15.21
C HIS A 274 -8.23 13.01 -14.99
N ARG A 275 -8.76 12.04 -14.23
CA ARG A 275 -10.19 11.97 -13.91
C ARG A 275 -10.63 13.12 -13.00
N SER A 276 -11.93 13.37 -12.97
CA SER A 276 -12.52 14.33 -12.03
C SER A 276 -12.80 13.67 -10.66
N PRO A 277 -12.95 14.46 -9.58
CA PRO A 277 -13.45 13.95 -8.30
C PRO A 277 -14.80 13.21 -8.44
N SER A 278 -15.74 13.72 -9.26
CA SER A 278 -17.02 13.06 -9.54
C SER A 278 -16.85 11.69 -10.17
N ALA A 279 -15.95 11.54 -11.15
CA ALA A 279 -15.67 10.23 -11.75
C ALA A 279 -15.14 9.22 -10.70
N SER A 280 -14.38 9.69 -9.72
CA SER A 280 -13.91 8.84 -8.61
C SER A 280 -15.07 8.41 -7.68
N VAL A 281 -16.06 9.27 -7.47
CA VAL A 281 -17.30 8.93 -6.73
C VAL A 281 -18.11 7.88 -7.50
N ASP A 282 -18.28 8.04 -8.81
CA ASP A 282 -18.98 7.08 -9.66
C ASP A 282 -18.31 5.70 -9.66
N ASP A 283 -16.99 5.67 -9.77
CA ASP A 283 -16.19 4.44 -9.69
C ASP A 283 -16.37 3.74 -8.34
N LEU A 284 -16.33 4.49 -7.25
CA LEU A 284 -16.53 3.93 -5.91
C LEU A 284 -17.95 3.37 -5.75
N ALA A 285 -18.96 4.08 -6.25
CA ALA A 285 -20.34 3.60 -6.26
C ALA A 285 -20.49 2.31 -7.08
N ALA A 286 -19.80 2.20 -8.22
CA ALA A 286 -19.79 0.99 -9.05
C ALA A 286 -19.20 -0.20 -8.29
N ARG A 287 -18.05 -0.02 -7.64
CA ARG A 287 -17.38 -1.08 -6.85
C ARG A 287 -18.23 -1.56 -5.68
N LEU A 288 -18.87 -0.65 -4.95
CA LEU A 288 -19.78 -1.00 -3.86
C LEU A 288 -20.94 -1.87 -4.37
N ARG A 289 -21.55 -1.50 -5.51
CA ARG A 289 -22.64 -2.27 -6.14
C ARG A 289 -22.17 -3.65 -6.63
N GLU A 290 -21.00 -3.73 -7.26
CA GLU A 290 -20.41 -4.99 -7.76
C GLU A 290 -20.17 -5.98 -6.62
N LEU A 291 -19.80 -5.49 -5.44
CA LEU A 291 -19.63 -6.28 -4.22
C LEU A 291 -20.92 -6.49 -3.42
N ASN A 292 -22.08 -6.09 -3.96
CA ASN A 292 -23.40 -6.18 -3.31
C ASN A 292 -23.47 -5.42 -1.96
N ILE A 293 -22.69 -4.36 -1.80
CA ILE A 293 -22.73 -3.49 -0.63
C ILE A 293 -23.76 -2.39 -0.87
N ASN A 294 -24.91 -2.52 -0.23
CA ASN A 294 -26.02 -1.57 -0.33
C ASN A 294 -26.03 -0.64 0.88
N ILE A 295 -25.54 0.58 0.70
CA ILE A 295 -25.54 1.63 1.72
C ILE A 295 -26.80 2.48 1.53
N ARG A 296 -27.72 2.38 2.48
CA ARG A 296 -29.02 3.08 2.50
C ARG A 296 -28.92 4.50 3.02
#